data_2a43e96cfeae7b084889ee6d5950880e
#
_entry.id   2a43e96cfeae7b084889ee6d5950880e
#
_cell.length_a   1.000
_cell.length_b   1.000
_cell.length_c   1.000
_cell.angle_alpha   90.00
_cell.angle_beta   90.00
_cell.angle_gamma   90.00
#
_symmetry.space_group_name_H-M   'P 1'
#
loop_
_entity.id
_entity.type
_entity.pdbx_description
1 polymer ?
#
loop_
_entity_poly.entity_id
_entity_poly.type
_entity_poly.pdbx_seq_one_letter_code
_entity_poly.pdbx_strand_id
1 'polypeptide(L)'
;MSTSVGETKSFRSQAIILFAYFLVFGVGGASWLVRLPEVRSYINVSTSILGWVLFAGSVGALTSLLLSGRFVARFGARTAVVVGFTTLGLGQIIQALSLVGESPLGVALGGLVAGLGYGIGDVGINVEGAELEKARGKSLLPQLHGAYSLGALAGAGIGTVAIITQFSLVIQMIVIAVLTTSIAWFTFKKLPADTGKTLVTTAGVKPQRERVVLSRRILFLGLGIMGLSLAEGGSNDWLALSVVDDYKLDTTT
;
A
#
# COMPACT_ATOMS: atom_id res chain seq x y z
N MET A 1 -9.61 38.57 -6.88
CA MET A 1 -10.71 37.66 -6.53
C MET A 1 -10.76 36.36 -7.36
N SER A 2 -10.18 36.30 -8.58
CA SER A 2 -10.16 35.09 -9.45
C SER A 2 -9.12 34.03 -9.04
N THR A 3 -8.02 34.40 -8.40
CA THR A 3 -6.96 33.49 -7.94
C THR A 3 -7.43 32.53 -6.84
N SER A 4 -8.27 32.99 -5.90
CA SER A 4 -8.75 32.16 -4.79
C SER A 4 -9.68 31.01 -5.22
N VAL A 5 -10.47 31.19 -6.29
CA VAL A 5 -11.40 30.16 -6.77
C VAL A 5 -10.63 29.06 -7.53
N GLY A 6 -9.59 29.41 -8.29
CA GLY A 6 -8.74 28.45 -9.00
C GLY A 6 -7.93 27.57 -8.05
N GLU A 7 -7.33 28.15 -7.01
CA GLU A 7 -6.60 27.44 -5.97
C GLU A 7 -7.49 26.47 -5.19
N THR A 8 -8.69 26.91 -4.80
CA THR A 8 -9.65 26.06 -4.08
C THR A 8 -10.07 24.83 -4.92
N LYS A 9 -10.28 25.00 -6.23
CA LYS A 9 -10.61 23.89 -7.14
C LYS A 9 -9.43 22.91 -7.27
N SER A 10 -8.19 23.41 -7.35
CA SER A 10 -6.99 22.58 -7.42
C SER A 10 -6.82 21.73 -6.15
N PHE A 11 -6.92 22.34 -4.97
CA PHE A 11 -6.84 21.64 -3.68
C PHE A 11 -7.92 20.55 -3.53
N ARG A 12 -9.16 20.85 -3.92
CA ARG A 12 -10.26 19.87 -3.85
C ARG A 12 -9.99 18.67 -4.76
N SER A 13 -9.50 18.93 -5.99
CA SER A 13 -9.16 17.86 -6.94
C SER A 13 -8.04 16.97 -6.40
N GLN A 14 -6.97 17.55 -5.85
CA GLN A 14 -5.86 16.80 -5.25
C GLN A 14 -6.32 15.96 -4.06
N ALA A 15 -7.16 16.52 -3.17
CA ALA A 15 -7.70 15.77 -2.04
C ALA A 15 -8.52 14.56 -2.51
N ILE A 16 -9.40 14.72 -3.49
CA ILE A 16 -10.22 13.62 -4.04
C ILE A 16 -9.31 12.50 -4.60
N ILE A 17 -8.24 12.86 -5.30
CA ILE A 17 -7.29 11.90 -5.85
C ILE A 17 -6.58 11.14 -4.74
N LEU A 18 -6.13 11.84 -3.69
CA LEU A 18 -5.49 11.19 -2.54
C LEU A 18 -6.47 10.27 -1.80
N PHE A 19 -7.72 10.69 -1.60
CA PHE A 19 -8.76 9.80 -1.06
C PHE A 19 -8.92 8.55 -1.90
N ALA A 20 -8.94 8.67 -3.23
CA ALA A 20 -9.05 7.53 -4.12
C ALA A 20 -7.83 6.59 -4.01
N TYR A 21 -6.61 7.14 -3.89
CA TYR A 21 -5.41 6.32 -3.70
C TYR A 21 -5.44 5.53 -2.40
N PHE A 22 -5.74 6.18 -1.28
CA PHE A 22 -5.83 5.51 0.02
C PHE A 22 -6.93 4.44 0.03
N LEU A 23 -8.08 4.74 -0.53
CA LEU A 23 -9.20 3.79 -0.62
C LEU A 23 -8.83 2.56 -1.46
N VAL A 24 -8.28 2.75 -2.68
CA VAL A 24 -7.89 1.65 -3.56
C VAL A 24 -6.75 0.83 -2.97
N PHE A 25 -5.85 1.46 -2.24
CA PHE A 25 -4.75 0.80 -1.53
C PHE A 25 -5.28 -0.15 -0.45
N GLY A 26 -6.30 0.29 0.31
CA GLY A 26 -7.00 -0.56 1.28
C GLY A 26 -7.77 -1.70 0.62
N VAL A 27 -8.52 -1.42 -0.45
CA VAL A 27 -9.26 -2.44 -1.21
C VAL A 27 -8.31 -3.53 -1.71
N GLY A 28 -7.18 -3.15 -2.32
CA GLY A 28 -6.23 -4.09 -2.90
C GLY A 28 -5.64 -5.04 -1.86
N GLY A 29 -5.22 -4.52 -0.71
CA GLY A 29 -4.66 -5.31 0.38
C GLY A 29 -5.67 -6.27 0.99
N ALA A 30 -6.79 -5.76 1.46
CA ALA A 30 -7.76 -6.56 2.20
C ALA A 30 -8.47 -7.63 1.36
N SER A 31 -8.75 -7.34 0.08
CA SER A 31 -9.40 -8.31 -0.81
C SER A 31 -8.55 -9.54 -1.13
N TRP A 32 -7.23 -9.40 -1.10
CA TRP A 32 -6.27 -10.49 -1.21
C TRP A 32 -6.16 -11.29 0.10
N LEU A 33 -6.04 -10.58 1.25
CA LEU A 33 -5.81 -11.22 2.55
C LEU A 33 -6.96 -12.13 2.99
N VAL A 34 -8.19 -11.75 2.73
CA VAL A 34 -9.38 -12.59 3.01
C VAL A 34 -9.35 -13.92 2.24
N ARG A 35 -8.66 -13.97 1.09
CA ARG A 35 -8.57 -15.17 0.24
C ARG A 35 -7.26 -15.95 0.41
N LEU A 36 -6.49 -15.71 1.48
CA LEU A 36 -5.26 -16.47 1.76
C LEU A 36 -5.46 -17.98 1.90
N PRO A 37 -6.56 -18.50 2.49
CA PRO A 37 -6.83 -19.93 2.49
C PRO A 37 -6.91 -20.51 1.08
N GLU A 38 -7.52 -19.79 0.15
CA GLU A 38 -7.63 -20.19 -1.25
C GLU A 38 -6.26 -20.15 -1.96
N VAL A 39 -5.46 -19.11 -1.71
CA VAL A 39 -4.06 -19.03 -2.20
C VAL A 39 -3.27 -20.25 -1.76
N ARG A 40 -3.33 -20.61 -0.46
CA ARG A 40 -2.67 -21.80 0.08
C ARG A 40 -3.07 -23.07 -0.66
N SER A 41 -4.36 -23.21 -0.94
CA SER A 41 -4.90 -24.36 -1.68
C SER A 41 -4.42 -24.42 -3.12
N TYR A 42 -4.35 -23.27 -3.82
CA TYR A 42 -3.85 -23.19 -5.19
C TYR A 42 -2.38 -23.65 -5.32
N ILE A 43 -1.52 -23.25 -4.40
CA ILE A 43 -0.10 -23.60 -4.43
C ILE A 43 0.22 -24.88 -3.64
N ASN A 44 -0.79 -25.51 -3.03
CA ASN A 44 -0.73 -26.79 -2.32
C ASN A 44 0.43 -26.87 -1.30
N VAL A 45 0.48 -25.88 -0.37
CA VAL A 45 1.55 -25.79 0.63
C VAL A 45 0.97 -25.85 2.07
N SER A 46 1.86 -26.16 3.02
CA SER A 46 1.54 -26.04 4.44
C SER A 46 1.46 -24.56 4.85
N THR A 47 0.76 -24.29 5.96
CA THR A 47 0.68 -22.96 6.56
C THR A 47 2.05 -22.36 6.86
N SER A 48 3.02 -23.19 7.27
CA SER A 48 4.42 -22.74 7.49
C SER A 48 5.09 -22.25 6.21
N ILE A 49 4.91 -22.95 5.09
CA ILE A 49 5.48 -22.53 3.80
C ILE A 49 4.76 -21.27 3.30
N LEU A 50 3.44 -21.17 3.46
CA LEU A 50 2.71 -19.95 3.14
C LEU A 50 3.27 -18.75 3.94
N GLY A 51 3.63 -18.93 5.22
CA GLY A 51 4.27 -17.88 6.01
C GLY A 51 5.56 -17.36 5.37
N TRP A 52 6.40 -18.23 4.82
CA TRP A 52 7.61 -17.81 4.08
C TRP A 52 7.28 -17.08 2.77
N VAL A 53 6.21 -17.51 2.08
CA VAL A 53 5.72 -16.84 0.87
C VAL A 53 5.29 -15.41 1.19
N LEU A 54 4.51 -15.22 2.27
CA LEU A 54 4.06 -13.89 2.73
C LEU A 54 5.23 -13.04 3.23
N PHE A 55 6.20 -13.65 3.91
CA PHE A 55 7.40 -12.98 4.39
C PHE A 55 8.20 -12.32 3.27
N ALA A 56 8.23 -12.89 2.07
CA ALA A 56 8.88 -12.27 0.92
C ALA A 56 8.26 -10.89 0.59
N GLY A 57 6.94 -10.75 0.69
CA GLY A 57 6.25 -9.47 0.53
C GLY A 57 6.66 -8.45 1.59
N SER A 58 6.75 -8.88 2.84
CA SER A 58 7.20 -8.04 3.95
C SER A 58 8.65 -7.56 3.77
N VAL A 59 9.55 -8.42 3.27
CA VAL A 59 10.93 -8.03 2.92
C VAL A 59 10.94 -6.97 1.84
N GLY A 60 10.12 -7.12 0.80
CA GLY A 60 9.96 -6.11 -0.25
C GLY A 60 9.49 -4.77 0.30
N ALA A 61 8.42 -4.78 1.10
CA ALA A 61 7.85 -3.57 1.71
C ALA A 61 8.85 -2.86 2.63
N LEU A 62 9.52 -3.60 3.51
CA LEU A 62 10.53 -3.02 4.41
C LEU A 62 11.71 -2.43 3.63
N THR A 63 12.21 -3.15 2.63
CA THR A 63 13.31 -2.67 1.78
C THR A 63 12.95 -1.37 1.07
N SER A 64 11.77 -1.32 0.47
CA SER A 64 11.32 -0.12 -0.24
C SER A 64 11.03 1.04 0.73
N LEU A 65 10.47 0.79 1.89
CA LEU A 65 10.21 1.81 2.91
C LEU A 65 11.51 2.50 3.35
N LEU A 66 12.57 1.72 3.59
CA LEU A 66 13.90 2.25 3.96
C LEU A 66 14.53 3.11 2.85
N LEU A 67 14.23 2.82 1.59
CA LEU A 67 14.79 3.53 0.42
C LEU A 67 13.89 4.68 -0.07
N SER A 68 12.60 4.67 0.28
CA SER A 68 11.59 5.59 -0.25
C SER A 68 11.89 7.05 0.05
N GLY A 69 12.45 7.37 1.21
CA GLY A 69 12.83 8.74 1.52
C GLY A 69 13.86 9.32 0.54
N ARG A 70 14.87 8.52 0.16
CA ARG A 70 15.86 8.93 -0.86
C ARG A 70 15.25 8.99 -2.25
N PHE A 71 14.35 8.06 -2.55
CA PHE A 71 13.65 8.03 -3.84
C PHE A 71 12.78 9.28 -4.02
N VAL A 72 11.97 9.62 -3.03
CA VAL A 72 11.11 10.82 -3.04
C VAL A 72 11.94 12.09 -3.10
N ALA A 73 13.02 12.19 -2.32
CA ALA A 73 13.91 13.35 -2.34
C ALA A 73 14.54 13.60 -3.73
N ARG A 74 14.77 12.54 -4.50
CA ARG A 74 15.38 12.64 -5.84
C ARG A 74 14.36 12.83 -6.95
N PHE A 75 13.26 12.08 -6.91
CA PHE A 75 12.31 11.97 -8.03
C PHE A 75 10.97 12.65 -7.76
N GLY A 76 10.66 12.97 -6.50
CA GLY A 76 9.39 13.54 -6.05
C GLY A 76 8.34 12.50 -5.69
N ALA A 77 7.40 12.92 -4.86
CA ALA A 77 6.31 12.07 -4.37
C ALA A 77 5.39 11.57 -5.50
N ARG A 78 5.07 12.44 -6.47
CA ARG A 78 4.29 12.06 -7.66
C ARG A 78 4.90 10.86 -8.40
N THR A 79 6.22 10.86 -8.61
CA THR A 79 6.91 9.74 -9.27
C THR A 79 6.88 8.50 -8.39
N ALA A 80 7.03 8.66 -7.07
CA ALA A 80 6.93 7.55 -6.13
C ALA A 80 5.55 6.89 -6.16
N VAL A 81 4.46 7.67 -6.27
CA VAL A 81 3.10 7.14 -6.43
C VAL A 81 3.02 6.29 -7.70
N VAL A 82 3.39 6.83 -8.86
CA VAL A 82 3.26 6.09 -10.14
C VAL A 82 4.12 4.83 -10.14
N VAL A 83 5.38 4.94 -9.76
CA VAL A 83 6.30 3.79 -9.72
C VAL A 83 5.82 2.76 -8.70
N GLY A 84 5.43 3.20 -7.50
CA GLY A 84 4.95 2.32 -6.44
C GLY A 84 3.71 1.54 -6.87
N PHE A 85 2.67 2.21 -7.35
CA PHE A 85 1.42 1.56 -7.77
C PHE A 85 1.62 0.65 -9.01
N THR A 86 2.50 1.03 -9.94
CA THR A 86 2.83 0.18 -11.09
C THR A 86 3.58 -1.07 -10.64
N THR A 87 4.58 -0.93 -9.76
CA THR A 87 5.35 -2.07 -9.24
C THR A 87 4.47 -2.99 -8.37
N LEU A 88 3.57 -2.43 -7.56
CA LEU A 88 2.58 -3.18 -6.80
C LEU A 88 1.68 -4.00 -7.73
N GLY A 89 1.11 -3.36 -8.76
CA GLY A 89 0.25 -4.04 -9.75
C GLY A 89 0.99 -5.13 -10.51
N LEU A 90 2.23 -4.89 -10.93
CA LEU A 90 3.07 -5.91 -11.57
C LEU A 90 3.31 -7.10 -10.64
N GLY A 91 3.64 -6.86 -9.38
CA GLY A 91 3.81 -7.91 -8.38
C GLY A 91 2.53 -8.74 -8.18
N GLN A 92 1.37 -8.10 -8.12
CA GLN A 92 0.08 -8.79 -8.01
C GLN A 92 -0.25 -9.61 -9.27
N ILE A 93 0.10 -9.13 -10.46
CA ILE A 93 -0.05 -9.91 -11.72
C ILE A 93 0.87 -11.13 -11.71
N ILE A 94 2.14 -10.97 -11.29
CA ILE A 94 3.08 -12.09 -11.15
C ILE A 94 2.51 -13.13 -10.16
N GLN A 95 2.01 -12.70 -9.00
CA GLN A 95 1.34 -13.60 -8.05
C GLN A 95 0.17 -14.34 -8.69
N ALA A 96 -0.75 -13.62 -9.35
CA ALA A 96 -1.92 -14.18 -9.98
C ALA A 96 -1.57 -15.25 -11.05
N LEU A 97 -0.59 -14.97 -11.90
CA LEU A 97 -0.12 -15.92 -12.90
C LEU A 97 0.60 -17.11 -12.27
N SER A 98 1.32 -16.89 -11.17
CA SER A 98 2.02 -17.95 -10.45
C SER A 98 1.06 -18.91 -9.73
N LEU A 99 -0.15 -18.46 -9.37
CA LEU A 99 -1.20 -19.34 -8.88
C LEU A 99 -1.66 -20.32 -9.94
N VAL A 100 -1.80 -19.87 -11.19
CA VAL A 100 -2.14 -20.78 -12.32
C VAL A 100 -1.08 -21.84 -12.54
N GLY A 101 0.18 -21.51 -12.33
CA GLY A 101 1.32 -22.43 -12.41
C GLY A 101 1.61 -23.21 -11.12
N GLU A 102 0.74 -23.09 -10.10
CA GLU A 102 0.90 -23.73 -8.79
C GLU A 102 2.30 -23.52 -8.16
N SER A 103 2.91 -22.35 -8.41
CA SER A 103 4.30 -22.03 -8.05
C SER A 103 4.42 -21.22 -6.76
N PRO A 104 4.76 -21.81 -5.60
CA PRO A 104 4.99 -21.05 -4.36
C PRO A 104 6.10 -20.02 -4.50
N LEU A 105 7.17 -20.36 -5.24
CA LEU A 105 8.27 -19.43 -5.49
C LEU A 105 7.82 -18.24 -6.33
N GLY A 106 7.00 -18.46 -7.34
CA GLY A 106 6.46 -17.38 -8.16
C GLY A 106 5.56 -16.45 -7.37
N VAL A 107 4.71 -16.98 -6.48
CA VAL A 107 3.87 -16.18 -5.57
C VAL A 107 4.75 -15.37 -4.61
N ALA A 108 5.82 -15.96 -4.07
CA ALA A 108 6.76 -15.27 -3.19
C ALA A 108 7.50 -14.13 -3.92
N LEU A 109 8.02 -14.38 -5.13
CA LEU A 109 8.68 -13.36 -5.94
C LEU A 109 7.73 -12.23 -6.34
N GLY A 110 6.51 -12.58 -6.74
CA GLY A 110 5.44 -11.59 -6.99
C GLY A 110 5.12 -10.77 -5.74
N GLY A 111 5.05 -11.42 -4.58
CA GLY A 111 4.88 -10.78 -3.28
C GLY A 111 6.01 -9.80 -2.95
N LEU A 112 7.25 -10.18 -3.16
CA LEU A 112 8.41 -9.31 -2.98
C LEU A 112 8.33 -8.06 -3.87
N VAL A 113 7.97 -8.23 -5.15
CA VAL A 113 7.78 -7.11 -6.09
C VAL A 113 6.60 -6.24 -5.65
N ALA A 114 5.47 -6.85 -5.27
CA ALA A 114 4.32 -6.11 -4.76
C ALA A 114 4.66 -5.31 -3.50
N GLY A 115 5.40 -5.91 -2.57
CA GLY A 115 5.88 -5.25 -1.36
C GLY A 115 6.80 -4.06 -1.66
N LEU A 116 7.72 -4.19 -2.61
CA LEU A 116 8.55 -3.07 -3.08
C LEU A 116 7.69 -1.91 -3.58
N GLY A 117 6.66 -2.22 -4.38
CA GLY A 117 5.72 -1.21 -4.88
C GLY A 117 4.89 -0.59 -3.76
N TYR A 118 4.44 -1.41 -2.81
CA TYR A 118 3.66 -0.98 -1.66
C TYR A 118 4.39 0.11 -0.87
N GLY A 119 5.61 -0.14 -0.39
CA GLY A 119 6.32 0.82 0.44
C GLY A 119 6.69 2.13 -0.29
N ILE A 120 7.07 2.06 -1.60
CA ILE A 120 7.34 3.28 -2.38
C ILE A 120 6.05 4.09 -2.58
N GLY A 121 4.95 3.43 -2.94
CA GLY A 121 3.66 4.06 -3.18
C GLY A 121 3.07 4.68 -1.91
N ASP A 122 3.13 3.96 -0.79
CA ASP A 122 2.67 4.42 0.51
C ASP A 122 3.37 5.71 0.94
N VAL A 123 4.70 5.75 0.92
CA VAL A 123 5.45 6.97 1.22
C VAL A 123 5.08 8.09 0.26
N GLY A 124 4.90 7.79 -1.03
CA GLY A 124 4.50 8.79 -2.04
C GLY A 124 3.17 9.47 -1.71
N ILE A 125 2.11 8.68 -1.44
CA ILE A 125 0.78 9.23 -1.12
C ILE A 125 0.77 9.96 0.22
N ASN A 126 1.53 9.50 1.21
CA ASN A 126 1.64 10.16 2.50
C ASN A 126 2.38 11.51 2.41
N VAL A 127 3.44 11.60 1.63
CA VAL A 127 4.17 12.87 1.39
C VAL A 127 3.27 13.88 0.65
N GLU A 128 2.54 13.45 -0.38
CA GLU A 128 1.56 14.31 -1.06
C GLU A 128 0.45 14.77 -0.10
N GLY A 129 -0.05 13.86 0.75
CA GLY A 129 -1.06 14.16 1.77
C GLY A 129 -0.57 15.20 2.79
N ALA A 130 0.64 15.04 3.30
CA ALA A 130 1.25 15.94 4.27
C ALA A 130 1.48 17.36 3.70
N GLU A 131 1.96 17.47 2.47
CA GLU A 131 2.15 18.77 1.82
C GLU A 131 0.80 19.44 1.51
N LEU A 132 -0.20 18.69 1.10
CA LEU A 132 -1.54 19.22 0.88
C LEU A 132 -2.20 19.68 2.20
N GLU A 133 -2.02 18.92 3.29
CA GLU A 133 -2.45 19.29 4.65
C GLU A 133 -1.81 20.62 5.07
N LYS A 134 -0.49 20.73 4.92
CA LYS A 134 0.27 21.93 5.24
C LYS A 134 -0.19 23.14 4.42
N ALA A 135 -0.40 22.98 3.12
CA ALA A 135 -0.85 24.04 2.23
C ALA A 135 -2.28 24.52 2.56
N ARG A 136 -3.15 23.62 3.05
CA ARG A 136 -4.52 23.96 3.45
C ARG A 136 -4.64 24.51 4.87
N GLY A 137 -3.64 24.28 5.73
CA GLY A 137 -3.71 24.63 7.15
C GLY A 137 -4.81 23.87 7.92
N LYS A 138 -5.27 22.71 7.40
CA LYS A 138 -6.33 21.89 8.00
C LYS A 138 -5.93 20.43 7.94
N SER A 139 -6.17 19.68 9.02
CA SER A 139 -5.88 18.26 9.11
C SER A 139 -6.57 17.46 8.00
N LEU A 140 -5.80 16.68 7.26
CA LEU A 140 -6.24 15.85 6.14
C LEU A 140 -5.77 14.40 6.28
N LEU A 141 -4.55 14.16 6.76
CA LEU A 141 -3.96 12.83 6.88
C LEU A 141 -4.84 11.82 7.65
N PRO A 142 -5.43 12.16 8.81
CA PRO A 142 -6.34 11.22 9.48
C PRO A 142 -7.54 10.83 8.64
N GLN A 143 -8.05 11.75 7.81
CA GLN A 143 -9.17 11.47 6.90
C GLN A 143 -8.74 10.54 5.76
N LEU A 144 -7.51 10.71 5.23
CA LEU A 144 -6.94 9.84 4.20
C LEU A 144 -6.74 8.41 4.74
N HIS A 145 -6.22 8.26 5.97
CA HIS A 145 -6.13 6.95 6.63
C HIS A 145 -7.51 6.34 6.91
N GLY A 146 -8.51 7.17 7.23
CA GLY A 146 -9.91 6.74 7.29
C GLY A 146 -10.42 6.18 5.96
N ALA A 147 -10.05 6.80 4.83
CA ALA A 147 -10.38 6.29 3.50
C ALA A 147 -9.69 4.94 3.22
N TYR A 148 -8.44 4.74 3.67
CA TYR A 148 -7.77 3.45 3.62
C TYR A 148 -8.54 2.38 4.39
N SER A 149 -8.96 2.68 5.63
CA SER A 149 -9.73 1.75 6.45
C SER A 149 -11.09 1.39 5.84
N LEU A 150 -11.79 2.37 5.25
CA LEU A 150 -13.01 2.12 4.46
C LEU A 150 -12.73 1.26 3.23
N GLY A 151 -11.60 1.51 2.56
CA GLY A 151 -11.14 0.68 1.46
C GLY A 151 -10.84 -0.74 1.88
N ALA A 152 -10.20 -0.94 3.04
CA ALA A 152 -9.92 -2.26 3.57
C ALA A 152 -11.20 -3.03 3.90
N LEU A 153 -12.17 -2.37 4.53
CA LEU A 153 -13.49 -2.96 4.79
C LEU A 153 -14.21 -3.35 3.49
N ALA A 154 -14.23 -2.45 2.51
CA ALA A 154 -14.81 -2.74 1.19
C ALA A 154 -14.07 -3.88 0.47
N GLY A 155 -12.75 -3.91 0.55
CA GLY A 155 -11.91 -4.96 -0.03
C GLY A 155 -12.19 -6.33 0.59
N ALA A 156 -12.30 -6.40 1.92
CA ALA A 156 -12.68 -7.61 2.62
C ALA A 156 -14.07 -8.10 2.17
N GLY A 157 -15.04 -7.19 2.06
CA GLY A 157 -16.37 -7.52 1.52
C GLY A 157 -16.33 -8.02 0.07
N ILE A 158 -15.55 -7.37 -0.79
CA ILE A 158 -15.35 -7.83 -2.19
C ILE A 158 -14.73 -9.22 -2.22
N GLY A 159 -13.70 -9.49 -1.41
CA GLY A 159 -13.07 -10.80 -1.30
C GLY A 159 -14.06 -11.87 -0.83
N THR A 160 -14.84 -11.58 0.19
CA THR A 160 -15.87 -12.49 0.72
C THR A 160 -16.95 -12.80 -0.32
N VAL A 161 -17.49 -11.78 -0.98
CA VAL A 161 -18.48 -11.97 -2.06
C VAL A 161 -17.90 -12.80 -3.19
N ALA A 162 -16.64 -12.56 -3.56
CA ALA A 162 -15.96 -13.34 -4.59
C ALA A 162 -15.80 -14.83 -4.21
N ILE A 163 -15.55 -15.15 -2.93
CA ILE A 163 -15.53 -16.53 -2.41
C ILE A 163 -16.93 -17.15 -2.56
N ILE A 164 -17.97 -16.50 -2.05
CA ILE A 164 -19.36 -17.00 -2.08
C ILE A 164 -19.84 -17.24 -3.51
N THR A 165 -19.49 -16.35 -4.43
CA THR A 165 -19.88 -16.45 -5.85
C THR A 165 -18.93 -17.32 -6.68
N GLN A 166 -17.92 -17.93 -6.05
CA GLN A 166 -16.87 -18.71 -6.72
C GLN A 166 -16.16 -17.94 -7.85
N PHE A 167 -16.07 -16.62 -7.70
CA PHE A 167 -15.37 -15.78 -8.67
C PHE A 167 -13.85 -16.04 -8.61
N SER A 168 -13.22 -16.24 -9.77
CA SER A 168 -11.81 -16.59 -9.87
C SER A 168 -10.90 -15.62 -9.10
N LEU A 169 -10.10 -16.15 -8.17
CA LEU A 169 -9.08 -15.41 -7.44
C LEU A 169 -8.08 -14.73 -8.39
N VAL A 170 -7.63 -15.46 -9.41
CA VAL A 170 -6.67 -14.96 -10.41
C VAL A 170 -7.24 -13.76 -11.16
N ILE A 171 -8.48 -13.83 -11.61
CA ILE A 171 -9.13 -12.72 -12.31
C ILE A 171 -9.30 -11.53 -11.37
N GLN A 172 -9.74 -11.76 -10.13
CA GLN A 172 -9.88 -10.69 -9.13
C GLN A 172 -8.55 -9.96 -8.91
N MET A 173 -7.45 -10.68 -8.70
CA MET A 173 -6.14 -10.09 -8.49
C MET A 173 -5.69 -9.23 -9.69
N ILE A 174 -5.88 -9.74 -10.92
CA ILE A 174 -5.53 -9.00 -12.14
C ILE A 174 -6.38 -7.74 -12.27
N VAL A 175 -7.69 -7.83 -12.05
CA VAL A 175 -8.60 -6.67 -12.13
C VAL A 175 -8.19 -5.60 -11.13
N ILE A 176 -7.91 -5.97 -9.88
CA ILE A 176 -7.46 -5.03 -8.85
C ILE A 176 -6.11 -4.42 -9.22
N ALA A 177 -5.15 -5.22 -9.69
CA ALA A 177 -3.85 -4.74 -10.13
C ALA A 177 -3.96 -3.71 -11.27
N VAL A 178 -4.81 -3.98 -12.25
CA VAL A 178 -5.07 -3.08 -13.38
C VAL A 178 -5.75 -1.81 -12.91
N LEU A 179 -6.78 -1.90 -12.06
CA LEU A 179 -7.47 -0.72 -11.53
C LEU A 179 -6.54 0.16 -10.71
N THR A 180 -5.75 -0.44 -9.81
CA THR A 180 -4.78 0.25 -8.95
C THR A 180 -3.73 0.98 -9.79
N THR A 181 -3.15 0.32 -10.77
CA THR A 181 -2.16 0.91 -11.68
C THR A 181 -2.78 2.00 -12.54
N SER A 182 -3.97 1.76 -13.09
CA SER A 182 -4.65 2.71 -13.98
C SER A 182 -4.96 4.02 -13.28
N ILE A 183 -5.46 3.98 -12.03
CA ILE A 183 -5.78 5.20 -11.30
C ILE A 183 -4.53 6.07 -11.09
N ALA A 184 -3.35 5.47 -10.85
CA ALA A 184 -2.10 6.19 -10.71
C ALA A 184 -1.70 6.87 -12.03
N TRP A 185 -1.80 6.17 -13.16
CA TRP A 185 -1.44 6.72 -14.48
C TRP A 185 -2.40 7.80 -14.98
N PHE A 186 -3.71 7.67 -14.72
CA PHE A 186 -4.68 8.67 -15.17
C PHE A 186 -4.70 9.94 -14.32
N THR A 187 -4.19 9.88 -13.10
CA THR A 187 -4.27 11.01 -12.17
C THR A 187 -2.93 11.66 -11.85
N PHE A 188 -1.79 11.03 -12.23
CA PHE A 188 -0.45 11.52 -11.83
C PHE A 188 -0.18 12.97 -12.25
N LYS A 189 -0.65 13.41 -13.44
CA LYS A 189 -0.46 14.77 -13.91
C LYS A 189 -1.17 15.84 -13.08
N LYS A 190 -2.13 15.41 -12.24
CA LYS A 190 -2.88 16.30 -11.34
C LYS A 190 -2.20 16.49 -9.99
N LEU A 191 -1.17 15.68 -9.69
CA LEU A 191 -0.31 15.87 -8.53
C LEU A 191 0.85 16.80 -8.87
N PRO A 192 1.34 17.63 -7.91
CA PRO A 192 2.48 18.49 -8.13
C PRO A 192 3.74 17.70 -8.50
N ALA A 193 4.60 18.27 -9.36
CA ALA A 193 5.78 17.56 -9.85
C ALA A 193 6.92 17.48 -8.83
N ASP A 194 6.99 18.48 -7.94
CA ASP A 194 8.17 18.73 -7.11
C ASP A 194 7.95 18.46 -5.63
N THR A 195 6.76 17.95 -5.24
CA THR A 195 6.45 17.55 -3.86
C THR A 195 7.51 16.58 -3.34
N GLY A 196 8.09 16.91 -2.20
CA GLY A 196 9.09 16.10 -1.51
C GLY A 196 10.49 16.09 -2.13
N LYS A 197 10.71 16.74 -3.28
CA LYS A 197 12.06 16.87 -3.85
C LYS A 197 12.95 17.74 -3.00
N THR A 198 14.16 17.29 -2.77
CA THR A 198 15.21 18.16 -2.24
C THR A 198 15.68 19.07 -3.38
N LEU A 199 15.24 20.33 -3.38
CA LEU A 199 15.79 21.33 -4.29
C LEU A 199 17.28 21.45 -4.00
N VAL A 200 18.11 21.05 -4.96
CA VAL A 200 19.54 21.36 -4.92
C VAL A 200 19.65 22.87 -5.06
N THR A 201 19.71 23.55 -3.93
CA THR A 201 19.95 24.98 -3.92
C THR A 201 21.32 25.17 -4.54
N THR A 202 21.41 25.85 -5.67
CA THR A 202 22.62 26.21 -6.44
C THR A 202 23.62 27.05 -5.64
N ALA A 203 23.37 27.30 -4.39
CA ALA A 203 24.12 28.14 -3.48
C ALA A 203 25.03 27.38 -2.51
N GLY A 204 25.53 26.21 -2.84
CA GLY A 204 26.61 25.56 -2.05
C GLY A 204 26.30 25.27 -0.56
N VAL A 205 25.11 25.57 -0.09
CA VAL A 205 24.68 25.29 1.29
C VAL A 205 24.32 23.81 1.38
N LYS A 206 25.22 23.01 1.93
CA LYS A 206 24.92 21.62 2.30
C LYS A 206 23.72 21.65 3.26
N PRO A 207 22.65 20.88 2.99
CA PRO A 207 21.55 20.79 3.94
C PRO A 207 22.14 20.36 5.29
N GLN A 208 21.92 21.17 6.30
CA GLN A 208 22.35 20.89 7.65
C GLN A 208 21.58 19.63 8.08
N ARG A 209 22.29 18.49 8.12
CA ARG A 209 21.72 17.23 8.65
C ARG A 209 21.46 17.48 10.13
N GLU A 210 20.24 17.83 10.48
CA GLU A 210 19.82 17.76 11.87
C GLU A 210 20.06 16.34 12.36
N ARG A 211 20.95 16.20 13.33
CA ARG A 211 21.16 14.91 14.00
C ARG A 211 19.86 14.59 14.74
N VAL A 212 19.13 13.60 14.23
CA VAL A 212 17.98 13.05 14.96
C VAL A 212 18.53 12.49 16.28
N VAL A 213 18.32 13.21 17.37
CA VAL A 213 18.67 12.74 18.70
C VAL A 213 17.58 11.75 19.10
N LEU A 214 17.92 10.45 19.12
CA LEU A 214 17.00 9.41 19.60
C LEU A 214 16.79 9.62 21.11
N SER A 215 15.74 10.34 21.47
CA SER A 215 15.33 10.48 22.87
C SER A 215 14.65 9.18 23.32
N ARG A 216 14.73 8.87 24.62
CA ARG A 216 13.99 7.73 25.22
C ARG A 216 12.50 7.77 24.87
N ARG A 217 11.91 8.96 24.80
CA ARG A 217 10.51 9.16 24.43
C ARG A 217 10.21 8.70 23.00
N ILE A 218 11.08 9.05 22.03
CA ILE A 218 10.95 8.60 20.65
C ILE A 218 11.10 7.08 20.55
N LEU A 219 12.02 6.49 21.31
CA LEU A 219 12.21 5.05 21.35
C LEU A 219 10.96 4.32 21.86
N PHE A 220 10.38 4.76 23.00
CA PHE A 220 9.16 4.14 23.55
C PHE A 220 7.94 4.31 22.64
N LEU A 221 7.79 5.47 22.00
CA LEU A 221 6.74 5.69 20.99
C LEU A 221 6.94 4.76 19.79
N GLY A 222 8.17 4.61 19.31
CA GLY A 222 8.50 3.69 18.22
C GLY A 222 8.21 2.24 18.56
N LEU A 223 8.56 1.79 19.75
CA LEU A 223 8.24 0.44 20.24
C LEU A 223 6.73 0.22 20.37
N GLY A 224 5.99 1.21 20.85
CA GLY A 224 4.53 1.14 20.94
C GLY A 224 3.89 1.02 19.56
N ILE A 225 4.29 1.85 18.59
CA ILE A 225 3.82 1.78 17.21
C ILE A 225 4.18 0.43 16.59
N MET A 226 5.39 -0.05 16.80
CA MET A 226 5.82 -1.36 16.29
C MET A 226 4.95 -2.50 16.87
N GLY A 227 4.64 -2.47 18.16
CA GLY A 227 3.77 -3.48 18.79
C GLY A 227 2.35 -3.46 18.20
N LEU A 228 1.78 -2.27 17.99
CA LEU A 228 0.47 -2.12 17.35
C LEU A 228 0.49 -2.63 15.90
N SER A 229 1.52 -2.27 15.14
CA SER A 229 1.66 -2.72 13.74
C SER A 229 1.86 -4.23 13.62
N LEU A 230 2.58 -4.87 14.57
CA LEU A 230 2.71 -6.32 14.63
C LEU A 230 1.37 -7.00 14.94
N ALA A 231 0.59 -6.45 15.87
CA ALA A 231 -0.72 -6.98 16.20
C ALA A 231 -1.70 -6.83 15.03
N GLU A 232 -1.72 -5.68 14.37
CA GLU A 232 -2.55 -5.42 13.19
C GLU A 232 -2.14 -6.31 12.01
N GLY A 233 -0.85 -6.37 11.67
CA GLY A 233 -0.34 -7.19 10.57
C GLY A 233 -0.60 -8.68 10.82
N GLY A 234 -0.32 -9.17 12.03
CA GLY A 234 -0.60 -10.55 12.41
C GLY A 234 -2.09 -10.90 12.30
N SER A 235 -2.98 -10.01 12.73
CA SER A 235 -4.42 -10.21 12.59
C SER A 235 -4.84 -10.24 11.11
N ASN A 236 -4.37 -9.31 10.31
CA ASN A 236 -4.72 -9.23 8.89
C ASN A 236 -4.23 -10.45 8.10
N ASP A 237 -3.01 -10.93 8.36
CA ASP A 237 -2.40 -12.02 7.60
C ASP A 237 -2.94 -13.41 8.02
N TRP A 238 -3.28 -13.59 9.29
CA TRP A 238 -3.57 -14.92 9.84
C TRP A 238 -5.00 -15.18 10.26
N LEU A 239 -5.85 -14.12 10.41
CA LEU A 239 -7.21 -14.29 10.90
C LEU A 239 -8.03 -15.23 10.01
N ALA A 240 -8.01 -15.03 8.68
CA ALA A 240 -8.76 -15.86 7.76
C ALA A 240 -8.30 -17.34 7.77
N LEU A 241 -6.99 -17.57 7.93
CA LEU A 241 -6.40 -18.90 8.02
C LEU A 241 -6.75 -19.58 9.35
N SER A 242 -6.66 -18.86 10.49
CA SER A 242 -7.00 -19.44 11.79
C SER A 242 -8.48 -19.78 11.91
N VAL A 243 -9.37 -19.01 11.31
CA VAL A 243 -10.80 -19.31 11.26
C VAL A 243 -11.06 -20.63 10.50
N VAL A 244 -10.39 -20.86 9.40
CA VAL A 244 -10.53 -22.10 8.61
C VAL A 244 -9.88 -23.29 9.32
N ASP A 245 -8.66 -23.14 9.81
CA ASP A 245 -7.86 -24.24 10.35
C ASP A 245 -8.29 -24.65 11.78
N ASP A 246 -8.54 -23.67 12.66
CA ASP A 246 -8.83 -23.91 14.08
C ASP A 246 -10.33 -24.17 14.33
N TYR A 247 -11.20 -23.41 13.68
CA TYR A 247 -12.65 -23.55 13.85
C TYR A 247 -13.28 -24.49 12.84
N LYS A 248 -12.51 -25.04 11.88
CA LYS A 248 -12.99 -25.97 10.83
C LYS A 248 -14.23 -25.46 10.10
N LEU A 249 -14.34 -24.14 9.98
CA LEU A 249 -15.41 -23.51 9.22
C LEU A 249 -15.07 -23.62 7.73
N ASP A 250 -16.11 -23.85 6.92
CA ASP A 250 -15.97 -23.82 5.48
C ASP A 250 -15.65 -22.37 5.04
N THR A 251 -14.86 -22.21 3.97
CA THR A 251 -14.53 -20.91 3.39
C THR A 251 -15.76 -20.11 2.94
N THR A 252 -16.93 -20.76 2.91
CA THR A 252 -18.22 -20.18 2.54
C THR A 252 -19.12 -19.80 3.74
N THR A 253 -18.72 -20.11 4.97
CA THR A 253 -19.42 -19.72 6.20
C THR A 253 -18.87 -18.41 6.78
#